data_dcde11524df19a8bee36c6155debbbf1
#
_entry.id   dcde11524df19a8bee36c6155debbbf1
#
_cell.length_a   1.000
_cell.length_b   1.000
_cell.length_c   1.000
_cell.angle_alpha   90.00
_cell.angle_beta   90.00
_cell.angle_gamma   90.00
#
_symmetry.space_group_name_H-M   'P 1'
#
loop_
_entity.id
_entity.type
_entity.pdbx_description
1 polymer ?
#
loop_
_entity_poly.entity_id
_entity_poly.type
_entity_poly.pdbx_seq_one_letter_code
_entity_poly.pdbx_strand_id
1 'polypeptide(L)'
;GKSPAKTAISITVRNRLQSIEFAEKYVEVEEGSDLTLEVLFNPSDSVNKTLHFASADEEVATVTDEGVVHGVTVGGPVVVTCWAEDIGKQDPIQCYVTVVEKKVPATDFAVSPTNKTVTVGGSFQINAVFTPENATDKSVKYESGNSSVAKVDAKGKVTGVKTGVTAIVCTAVESGITRTCTVTVVPAVKLRLSPVSKNIAKGHSFTIRKIVAPSNASTASNWRSSNSKIATVNANGK
;
A
#
# COMPACT_ATOMS: atom_id res chain seq x y z
N GLY A 1 -4.31 -90.31 -18.62
CA GLY A 1 -3.49 -89.28 -19.21
C GLY A 1 -3.56 -88.05 -18.35
N LYS A 2 -2.46 -87.60 -17.72
CA LYS A 2 -2.34 -86.33 -17.00
C LYS A 2 -2.11 -85.23 -18.04
N SER A 3 -3.00 -84.27 -18.09
CA SER A 3 -2.85 -83.06 -18.91
C SER A 3 -1.63 -82.26 -18.37
N PRO A 4 -0.72 -81.80 -19.20
CA PRO A 4 0.43 -81.01 -18.72
C PRO A 4 -0.07 -79.70 -18.09
N ALA A 5 0.47 -79.37 -16.91
CA ALA A 5 0.18 -78.09 -16.25
C ALA A 5 0.69 -76.92 -17.15
N LYS A 6 -0.24 -76.07 -17.59
CA LYS A 6 0.10 -74.83 -18.32
C LYS A 6 0.54 -73.82 -17.29
N THR A 7 1.81 -73.51 -17.25
CA THR A 7 2.34 -72.36 -16.49
C THR A 7 2.22 -71.10 -17.37
N ALA A 8 1.42 -70.15 -16.93
CA ALA A 8 1.34 -68.83 -17.61
C ALA A 8 2.44 -67.94 -17.04
N ILE A 9 3.24 -67.35 -17.92
CA ILE A 9 4.21 -66.30 -17.58
C ILE A 9 3.56 -64.97 -17.96
N SER A 10 3.38 -64.10 -16.98
CA SER A 10 2.93 -62.73 -17.23
C SER A 10 4.17 -61.85 -17.48
N ILE A 11 4.24 -61.26 -18.67
CA ILE A 11 5.28 -60.30 -19.05
C ILE A 11 4.65 -58.91 -19.02
N THR A 12 5.08 -58.04 -18.12
CA THR A 12 4.70 -56.65 -18.10
C THR A 12 5.78 -55.83 -18.79
N VAL A 13 5.46 -55.25 -19.94
CA VAL A 13 6.32 -54.27 -20.62
C VAL A 13 6.11 -52.90 -19.92
N ARG A 14 7.16 -52.32 -19.45
CA ARG A 14 7.11 -51.00 -18.76
C ARG A 14 7.83 -49.96 -19.60
N ASN A 15 7.25 -48.77 -19.70
CA ASN A 15 7.86 -47.66 -20.40
C ASN A 15 9.01 -47.04 -19.56
N ARG A 16 10.19 -46.98 -20.17
CA ARG A 16 11.35 -46.33 -19.56
C ARG A 16 11.25 -44.82 -19.77
N LEU A 17 11.65 -44.04 -18.76
CA LEU A 17 11.76 -42.60 -18.84
C LEU A 17 12.77 -42.18 -19.91
N GLN A 18 12.39 -41.22 -20.76
CA GLN A 18 13.20 -40.66 -21.82
C GLN A 18 13.70 -39.26 -21.50
N SER A 19 12.83 -38.41 -20.94
CA SER A 19 13.18 -37.05 -20.52
C SER A 19 12.28 -36.56 -19.41
N ILE A 20 12.73 -35.52 -18.73
CA ILE A 20 11.98 -34.73 -17.78
C ILE A 20 12.07 -33.25 -18.17
N GLU A 21 11.09 -32.43 -17.75
CA GLU A 21 11.14 -30.99 -17.85
C GLU A 21 10.38 -30.37 -16.67
N PHE A 22 10.74 -29.14 -16.25
CA PHE A 22 9.93 -28.39 -15.31
C PHE A 22 8.70 -27.83 -16.02
N ALA A 23 7.53 -27.90 -15.37
CA ALA A 23 6.32 -27.27 -15.86
C ALA A 23 6.49 -25.74 -15.98
N GLU A 24 7.22 -25.17 -15.04
CA GLU A 24 7.60 -23.74 -15.02
C GLU A 24 9.12 -23.61 -14.85
N LYS A 25 9.71 -22.75 -15.70
CA LYS A 25 11.17 -22.52 -15.68
C LYS A 25 11.57 -21.42 -14.69
N TYR A 26 10.66 -20.50 -14.39
CA TYR A 26 10.86 -19.38 -13.48
C TYR A 26 9.74 -19.39 -12.46
N VAL A 27 10.08 -19.42 -11.19
CA VAL A 27 9.10 -19.42 -10.10
C VAL A 27 9.49 -18.42 -9.02
N GLU A 28 8.48 -17.93 -8.31
CA GLU A 28 8.67 -17.10 -7.13
C GLU A 28 8.15 -17.85 -5.89
N VAL A 29 8.88 -17.75 -4.79
CA VAL A 29 8.47 -18.26 -3.48
C VAL A 29 8.63 -17.15 -2.45
N GLU A 30 7.65 -17.00 -1.53
CA GLU A 30 7.78 -16.03 -0.45
C GLU A 30 8.80 -16.53 0.61
N GLU A 31 9.57 -15.61 1.19
CA GLU A 31 10.47 -15.90 2.31
C GLU A 31 9.71 -16.60 3.44
N GLY A 32 10.28 -17.72 3.93
CA GLY A 32 9.68 -18.57 4.95
C GLY A 32 8.49 -19.42 4.48
N SER A 33 8.27 -19.53 3.16
CA SER A 33 7.19 -20.33 2.55
C SER A 33 7.75 -21.43 1.67
N ASP A 34 6.91 -22.41 1.36
CA ASP A 34 7.25 -23.58 0.55
C ASP A 34 6.52 -23.53 -0.79
N LEU A 35 7.20 -24.00 -1.85
CA LEU A 35 6.68 -24.17 -3.20
C LEU A 35 7.11 -25.53 -3.75
N THR A 36 6.18 -26.35 -4.21
CA THR A 36 6.53 -27.62 -4.87
C THR A 36 6.76 -27.40 -6.36
N LEU A 37 7.94 -27.80 -6.86
CA LEU A 37 8.25 -27.75 -8.28
C LEU A 37 7.59 -28.92 -9.00
N GLU A 38 6.79 -28.61 -10.01
CA GLU A 38 6.18 -29.62 -10.84
C GLU A 38 7.15 -30.08 -11.96
N VAL A 39 7.40 -31.40 -12.04
CA VAL A 39 8.23 -32.01 -13.07
C VAL A 39 7.37 -32.90 -13.96
N LEU A 40 7.44 -32.64 -15.25
CA LEU A 40 6.75 -33.41 -16.28
C LEU A 40 7.66 -34.55 -16.76
N PHE A 41 7.07 -35.72 -16.96
CA PHE A 41 7.78 -36.93 -17.36
C PHE A 41 7.40 -37.34 -18.80
N ASN A 42 8.37 -37.70 -19.60
CA ASN A 42 8.12 -38.24 -20.94
C ASN A 42 8.77 -39.62 -21.11
N PRO A 43 7.99 -40.69 -21.36
CA PRO A 43 6.52 -40.69 -21.33
C PRO A 43 5.96 -40.54 -19.92
N SER A 44 4.72 -40.02 -19.81
CA SER A 44 4.07 -39.74 -18.51
C SER A 44 3.75 -40.99 -17.68
N ASP A 45 3.67 -42.16 -18.33
CA ASP A 45 3.44 -43.47 -17.77
C ASP A 45 4.72 -44.25 -17.46
N SER A 46 5.90 -43.57 -17.44
CA SER A 46 7.17 -44.17 -17.01
C SER A 46 7.07 -44.69 -15.59
N VAL A 47 7.79 -45.80 -15.34
CA VAL A 47 7.64 -46.56 -14.08
C VAL A 47 8.47 -46.00 -12.94
N ASN A 48 9.74 -45.65 -13.24
CA ASN A 48 10.59 -44.99 -12.26
C ASN A 48 10.54 -43.48 -12.45
N LYS A 49 10.07 -42.77 -11.44
CA LYS A 49 9.97 -41.34 -11.35
C LYS A 49 10.80 -40.74 -10.21
N THR A 50 11.83 -41.49 -9.78
CA THR A 50 12.72 -40.98 -8.74
C THR A 50 13.51 -39.79 -9.26
N LEU A 51 13.35 -38.68 -8.60
CA LEU A 51 14.01 -37.41 -8.91
C LEU A 51 15.01 -37.07 -7.80
N HIS A 52 16.01 -36.31 -8.17
CA HIS A 52 16.95 -35.68 -7.26
C HIS A 52 17.04 -34.20 -7.58
N PHE A 53 17.08 -33.39 -6.54
CA PHE A 53 17.15 -31.95 -6.65
C PHE A 53 18.39 -31.41 -5.95
N ALA A 54 18.89 -30.26 -6.41
CA ALA A 54 19.95 -29.52 -5.73
C ALA A 54 19.78 -28.02 -5.97
N SER A 55 19.94 -27.25 -4.93
CA SER A 55 20.01 -25.79 -5.00
C SER A 55 21.45 -25.33 -5.25
N ALA A 56 21.63 -24.31 -6.05
CA ALA A 56 22.94 -23.69 -6.25
C ALA A 56 23.31 -22.73 -5.10
N ASP A 57 22.32 -22.28 -4.32
CA ASP A 57 22.53 -21.38 -3.18
C ASP A 57 21.46 -21.64 -2.09
N GLU A 58 21.85 -22.42 -1.09
CA GLU A 58 20.97 -22.82 0.02
C GLU A 58 20.77 -21.68 1.06
N GLU A 59 21.56 -20.61 1.01
CA GLU A 59 21.36 -19.43 1.85
C GLU A 59 20.16 -18.60 1.36
N VAL A 60 19.81 -18.71 0.08
CA VAL A 60 18.66 -18.04 -0.53
C VAL A 60 17.48 -18.99 -0.64
N ALA A 61 17.64 -20.19 -1.19
CA ALA A 61 16.57 -21.18 -1.32
C ALA A 61 17.09 -22.59 -1.16
N THR A 62 16.45 -23.41 -0.33
CA THR A 62 16.71 -24.84 -0.22
C THR A 62 15.71 -25.64 -1.04
N VAL A 63 16.04 -26.91 -1.37
CA VAL A 63 15.12 -27.83 -2.05
C VAL A 63 15.23 -29.21 -1.43
N THR A 64 14.09 -29.91 -1.24
CA THR A 64 14.05 -31.29 -0.76
C THR A 64 14.11 -32.26 -1.93
N ASP A 65 14.32 -33.57 -1.62
CA ASP A 65 14.29 -34.65 -2.60
C ASP A 65 12.90 -34.84 -3.25
N GLU A 66 11.84 -34.33 -2.62
CA GLU A 66 10.49 -34.33 -3.18
C GLU A 66 10.23 -33.13 -4.08
N GLY A 67 11.21 -32.24 -4.27
CA GLY A 67 11.09 -31.03 -5.10
C GLY A 67 10.37 -29.88 -4.42
N VAL A 68 10.32 -29.88 -3.07
CA VAL A 68 9.77 -28.75 -2.32
C VAL A 68 10.88 -27.72 -2.09
N VAL A 69 10.70 -26.54 -2.65
CA VAL A 69 11.58 -25.39 -2.46
C VAL A 69 11.11 -24.60 -1.24
N HIS A 70 12.04 -24.29 -0.34
CA HIS A 70 11.82 -23.38 0.78
C HIS A 70 12.57 -22.08 0.56
N GLY A 71 11.86 -20.93 0.61
CA GLY A 71 12.47 -19.60 0.52
C GLY A 71 13.13 -19.23 1.85
N VAL A 72 14.46 -19.12 1.86
CA VAL A 72 15.24 -18.84 3.08
C VAL A 72 15.45 -17.35 3.30
N THR A 73 15.93 -16.64 2.26
CA THR A 73 16.21 -15.21 2.30
C THR A 73 15.87 -14.57 0.96
N VAL A 74 15.28 -13.37 1.00
CA VAL A 74 14.93 -12.60 -0.23
C VAL A 74 16.14 -12.46 -1.12
N GLY A 75 16.02 -12.89 -2.38
CA GLY A 75 17.13 -12.87 -3.35
C GLY A 75 16.91 -13.78 -4.55
N GLY A 76 17.94 -13.98 -5.31
CA GLY A 76 17.93 -14.82 -6.52
C GLY A 76 17.98 -14.04 -7.83
N PRO A 77 17.71 -14.69 -8.98
CA PRO A 77 17.27 -16.08 -9.08
C PRO A 77 18.37 -17.10 -8.74
N VAL A 78 17.99 -18.10 -7.96
CA VAL A 78 18.83 -19.27 -7.65
C VAL A 78 18.50 -20.39 -8.63
N VAL A 79 19.51 -21.08 -9.12
CA VAL A 79 19.31 -22.24 -9.99
C VAL A 79 19.03 -23.47 -9.13
N VAL A 80 17.84 -24.05 -9.30
CA VAL A 80 17.53 -25.39 -8.79
C VAL A 80 17.65 -26.36 -9.96
N THR A 81 18.50 -27.36 -9.79
CA THR A 81 18.71 -28.45 -10.76
C THR A 81 17.92 -29.68 -10.35
N CYS A 82 17.39 -30.41 -11.35
CA CYS A 82 16.73 -31.68 -11.15
C CYS A 82 17.23 -32.70 -12.18
N TRP A 83 17.44 -33.94 -11.75
CA TRP A 83 17.73 -35.09 -12.61
C TRP A 83 16.94 -36.29 -12.16
N ALA A 84 16.57 -37.15 -13.11
CA ALA A 84 15.93 -38.42 -12.81
C ALA A 84 16.94 -39.56 -12.72
N GLU A 85 16.77 -40.50 -11.81
CA GLU A 85 17.67 -41.63 -11.59
C GLU A 85 17.86 -42.48 -12.83
N ASP A 86 16.79 -42.72 -13.61
CA ASP A 86 16.77 -43.54 -14.81
C ASP A 86 17.59 -42.99 -15.99
N ILE A 87 17.75 -41.69 -16.10
CA ILE A 87 18.49 -40.99 -17.18
C ILE A 87 19.83 -40.44 -16.68
N GLY A 88 20.04 -40.43 -15.35
CA GLY A 88 21.29 -39.99 -14.76
C GLY A 88 21.52 -38.50 -14.71
N LYS A 89 22.65 -38.08 -14.10
CA LYS A 89 22.96 -36.66 -13.82
C LYS A 89 23.63 -35.93 -15.00
N GLN A 90 23.78 -36.55 -16.15
CA GLN A 90 24.57 -35.93 -17.24
C GLN A 90 23.89 -34.76 -17.94
N ASP A 91 22.56 -34.64 -17.83
CA ASP A 91 21.80 -33.55 -18.44
C ASP A 91 20.68 -33.07 -17.49
N PRO A 92 21.04 -32.37 -16.37
CA PRO A 92 20.05 -31.92 -15.40
C PRO A 92 19.23 -30.77 -15.98
N ILE A 93 17.94 -30.78 -15.73
CA ILE A 93 17.05 -29.66 -16.02
C ILE A 93 17.19 -28.58 -14.95
N GLN A 94 16.87 -27.33 -15.31
CA GLN A 94 17.04 -26.15 -14.45
C GLN A 94 15.76 -25.37 -14.30
N CYS A 95 15.46 -24.99 -13.04
CA CYS A 95 14.45 -24.01 -12.68
C CYS A 95 15.13 -22.83 -11.97
N TYR A 96 14.64 -21.62 -12.23
CA TYR A 96 15.14 -20.38 -11.64
C TYR A 96 14.17 -19.91 -10.58
N VAL A 97 14.61 -19.95 -9.32
CA VAL A 97 13.80 -19.62 -8.14
C VAL A 97 14.18 -18.22 -7.64
N THR A 98 13.22 -17.35 -7.51
CA THR A 98 13.40 -16.04 -6.86
C THR A 98 12.63 -16.05 -5.53
N VAL A 99 13.31 -15.73 -4.44
CA VAL A 99 12.69 -15.56 -3.13
C VAL A 99 12.28 -14.10 -2.98
N VAL A 100 10.99 -13.87 -2.78
CA VAL A 100 10.40 -12.53 -2.64
C VAL A 100 9.97 -12.28 -1.19
N GLU A 101 9.84 -11.01 -0.81
CA GLU A 101 9.33 -10.66 0.52
C GLU A 101 7.95 -11.27 0.76
N LYS A 102 7.74 -11.80 1.98
CA LYS A 102 6.43 -12.33 2.38
C LYS A 102 5.40 -11.22 2.42
N LYS A 103 4.32 -11.39 1.66
CA LYS A 103 3.22 -10.43 1.66
C LYS A 103 2.40 -10.55 2.94
N VAL A 104 2.27 -9.43 3.63
CA VAL A 104 1.37 -9.27 4.78
C VAL A 104 0.19 -8.41 4.33
N PRO A 105 -0.98 -9.00 4.07
CA PRO A 105 -2.15 -8.24 3.61
C PRO A 105 -2.68 -7.33 4.72
N ALA A 106 -3.15 -6.16 4.32
CA ALA A 106 -3.89 -5.27 5.22
C ALA A 106 -5.29 -5.85 5.48
N THR A 107 -5.61 -6.12 6.75
CA THR A 107 -6.94 -6.62 7.16
C THR A 107 -7.91 -5.49 7.46
N ASP A 108 -7.40 -4.31 7.83
CA ASP A 108 -8.17 -3.08 8.06
C ASP A 108 -7.26 -1.84 7.95
N PHE A 109 -7.88 -0.65 7.89
CA PHE A 109 -7.19 0.62 8.08
C PHE A 109 -8.12 1.68 8.68
N ALA A 110 -7.54 2.61 9.41
CA ALA A 110 -8.21 3.77 9.96
C ALA A 110 -7.69 5.05 9.32
N VAL A 111 -8.53 6.10 9.25
CA VAL A 111 -8.13 7.43 8.78
C VAL A 111 -8.29 8.47 9.86
N SER A 112 -7.40 9.42 9.90
CA SER A 112 -7.44 10.54 10.86
C SER A 112 -7.08 11.85 10.14
N PRO A 113 -7.88 12.90 10.34
CA PRO A 113 -9.14 12.96 11.10
C PRO A 113 -10.30 12.33 10.34
N THR A 114 -11.33 11.84 11.05
CA THR A 114 -12.60 11.37 10.46
C THR A 114 -13.56 12.52 10.13
N ASN A 115 -13.34 13.70 10.76
CA ASN A 115 -14.03 14.93 10.44
C ASN A 115 -13.09 16.12 10.64
N LYS A 116 -13.21 17.13 9.81
CA LYS A 116 -12.40 18.36 9.88
C LYS A 116 -13.11 19.57 9.32
N THR A 117 -13.04 20.67 10.08
CA THR A 117 -13.43 22.00 9.57
C THR A 117 -12.20 22.72 9.05
N VAL A 118 -12.28 23.28 7.86
CA VAL A 118 -11.22 24.05 7.20
C VAL A 118 -11.81 25.30 6.57
N THR A 119 -11.05 26.37 6.45
CA THR A 119 -11.48 27.57 5.74
C THR A 119 -11.32 27.41 4.24
N VAL A 120 -12.03 28.20 3.45
CA VAL A 120 -11.76 28.33 2.01
C VAL A 120 -10.29 28.72 1.81
N GLY A 121 -9.56 27.93 1.00
CA GLY A 121 -8.12 28.07 0.76
C GLY A 121 -7.23 27.40 1.82
N GLY A 122 -7.78 26.98 2.95
CA GLY A 122 -7.05 26.20 3.97
C GLY A 122 -6.90 24.72 3.57
N SER A 123 -5.93 24.04 4.16
CA SER A 123 -5.69 22.64 3.87
C SER A 123 -5.29 21.85 5.14
N PHE A 124 -5.46 20.52 5.06
CA PHE A 124 -5.01 19.58 6.08
C PHE A 124 -4.65 18.23 5.45
N GLN A 125 -3.98 17.36 6.20
CA GLN A 125 -3.60 16.04 5.76
C GLN A 125 -4.53 14.98 6.38
N ILE A 126 -4.98 14.03 5.58
CA ILE A 126 -5.57 12.76 6.04
C ILE A 126 -4.42 11.76 6.15
N ASN A 127 -4.28 11.16 7.32
CA ASN A 127 -3.33 10.07 7.57
C ASN A 127 -4.08 8.75 7.63
N ALA A 128 -3.50 7.71 7.05
CA ALA A 128 -4.01 6.34 7.13
C ALA A 128 -3.08 5.50 8.01
N VAL A 129 -3.66 4.66 8.86
CA VAL A 129 -2.96 3.69 9.70
C VAL A 129 -3.54 2.32 9.40
N PHE A 130 -2.71 1.38 8.98
CA PHE A 130 -3.11 0.04 8.57
C PHE A 130 -2.98 -0.97 9.70
N THR A 131 -3.81 -2.01 9.64
CA THR A 131 -3.76 -3.17 10.52
C THR A 131 -3.62 -4.43 9.67
N PRO A 132 -2.59 -5.27 9.92
CA PRO A 132 -1.49 -5.03 10.86
C PRO A 132 -0.58 -3.88 10.40
N GLU A 133 0.20 -3.29 11.33
CA GLU A 133 1.06 -2.14 11.03
C GLU A 133 2.16 -2.48 10.01
N ASN A 134 2.59 -3.74 9.95
CA ASN A 134 3.54 -4.26 8.97
C ASN A 134 2.91 -4.72 7.66
N ALA A 135 1.65 -4.34 7.36
CA ALA A 135 1.05 -4.62 6.05
C ALA A 135 1.95 -4.15 4.91
N THR A 136 2.11 -4.99 3.88
CA THR A 136 3.04 -4.74 2.78
C THR A 136 2.57 -3.61 1.88
N ASP A 137 1.29 -3.61 1.49
CA ASP A 137 0.70 -2.51 0.72
C ASP A 137 -0.13 -1.60 1.63
N LYS A 138 0.30 -0.34 1.75
CA LYS A 138 -0.37 0.73 2.48
C LYS A 138 -0.90 1.83 1.56
N SER A 139 -1.07 1.51 0.31
CA SER A 139 -1.53 2.46 -0.70
C SER A 139 -3.00 2.81 -0.49
N VAL A 140 -3.30 4.11 -0.52
CA VAL A 140 -4.67 4.64 -0.39
C VAL A 140 -5.01 5.51 -1.58
N LYS A 141 -6.17 5.24 -2.18
CA LYS A 141 -6.80 6.10 -3.18
C LYS A 141 -7.76 7.06 -2.47
N TYR A 142 -7.65 8.35 -2.79
CA TYR A 142 -8.48 9.41 -2.21
C TYR A 142 -9.40 10.00 -3.26
N GLU A 143 -10.69 10.14 -2.93
CA GLU A 143 -11.70 10.72 -3.82
C GLU A 143 -12.60 11.68 -3.04
N SER A 144 -12.86 12.87 -3.63
CA SER A 144 -13.81 13.81 -3.05
C SER A 144 -15.21 13.57 -3.59
N GLY A 145 -16.20 13.47 -2.69
CA GLY A 145 -17.61 13.39 -3.07
C GLY A 145 -18.13 14.68 -3.75
N ASN A 146 -17.48 15.81 -3.49
CA ASN A 146 -17.75 17.08 -4.18
C ASN A 146 -16.50 17.96 -4.25
N SER A 147 -15.78 17.87 -5.35
CA SER A 147 -14.54 18.63 -5.60
C SER A 147 -14.73 20.13 -5.70
N SER A 148 -15.98 20.62 -5.89
CA SER A 148 -16.30 22.05 -5.82
C SER A 148 -16.31 22.58 -4.38
N VAL A 149 -16.49 21.72 -3.37
CA VAL A 149 -16.45 22.08 -1.95
C VAL A 149 -15.05 21.86 -1.39
N ALA A 150 -14.47 20.69 -1.58
CA ALA A 150 -13.08 20.38 -1.19
C ALA A 150 -12.44 19.45 -2.21
N LYS A 151 -11.15 19.65 -2.48
CA LYS A 151 -10.32 18.76 -3.31
C LYS A 151 -9.37 17.97 -2.45
N VAL A 152 -9.01 16.79 -2.90
CA VAL A 152 -7.97 15.95 -2.29
C VAL A 152 -6.96 15.55 -3.37
N ASP A 153 -5.67 15.51 -3.02
CA ASP A 153 -4.62 15.02 -3.90
C ASP A 153 -4.31 13.53 -3.63
N ALA A 154 -3.44 12.96 -4.48
CA ALA A 154 -3.03 11.56 -4.37
C ALA A 154 -2.30 11.22 -3.05
N LYS A 155 -1.82 12.23 -2.31
CA LYS A 155 -1.15 12.05 -1.01
C LYS A 155 -2.10 12.25 0.18
N GLY A 156 -3.41 12.48 -0.07
CA GLY A 156 -4.41 12.69 0.97
C GLY A 156 -4.43 14.11 1.55
N LYS A 157 -3.79 15.09 0.90
CA LYS A 157 -3.91 16.50 1.28
C LYS A 157 -5.23 17.07 0.77
N VAL A 158 -6.06 17.49 1.70
CA VAL A 158 -7.38 18.08 1.43
C VAL A 158 -7.28 19.61 1.44
N THR A 159 -7.91 20.26 0.47
CA THR A 159 -7.97 21.73 0.36
C THR A 159 -9.41 22.18 0.22
N GLY A 160 -9.86 23.12 1.07
CA GLY A 160 -11.19 23.73 1.01
C GLY A 160 -11.30 24.71 -0.17
N VAL A 161 -12.28 24.50 -1.04
CA VAL A 161 -12.51 25.31 -2.25
C VAL A 161 -13.65 26.29 -2.08
N LYS A 162 -14.81 25.83 -1.62
CA LYS A 162 -16.02 26.60 -1.44
C LYS A 162 -16.74 26.16 -0.18
N THR A 163 -17.40 27.08 0.50
CA THR A 163 -18.22 26.79 1.69
C THR A 163 -19.23 25.68 1.42
N GLY A 164 -19.28 24.70 2.31
CA GLY A 164 -20.15 23.54 2.19
C GLY A 164 -19.61 22.35 2.99
N VAL A 165 -20.25 21.21 2.83
CA VAL A 165 -19.84 19.93 3.45
C VAL A 165 -19.67 18.89 2.36
N THR A 166 -18.62 18.10 2.44
CA THR A 166 -18.38 16.95 1.55
C THR A 166 -17.67 15.84 2.31
N ALA A 167 -17.74 14.62 1.80
CA ALA A 167 -16.96 13.50 2.28
C ALA A 167 -15.74 13.30 1.37
N ILE A 168 -14.61 12.98 1.95
CA ILE A 168 -13.46 12.40 1.24
C ILE A 168 -13.50 10.90 1.50
N VAL A 169 -13.59 10.12 0.44
CA VAL A 169 -13.55 8.67 0.47
C VAL A 169 -12.10 8.23 0.31
N CYS A 170 -11.64 7.39 1.22
CA CYS A 170 -10.31 6.81 1.24
C CYS A 170 -10.47 5.30 1.03
N THR A 171 -9.84 4.74 0.01
CA THR A 171 -9.93 3.32 -0.35
C THR A 171 -8.53 2.71 -0.28
N ALA A 172 -8.34 1.70 0.56
CA ALA A 172 -7.12 0.89 0.55
C ALA A 172 -7.06 0.11 -0.77
N VAL A 173 -5.96 0.26 -1.51
CA VAL A 173 -5.88 -0.23 -2.91
C VAL A 173 -5.97 -1.75 -2.97
N GLU A 174 -5.22 -2.46 -2.13
CA GLU A 174 -5.16 -3.92 -2.14
C GLU A 174 -6.46 -4.57 -1.64
N SER A 175 -6.99 -4.11 -0.49
CA SER A 175 -8.15 -4.74 0.16
C SER A 175 -9.50 -4.20 -0.32
N GLY A 176 -9.53 -3.04 -0.99
CA GLY A 176 -10.77 -2.37 -1.38
C GLY A 176 -11.58 -1.79 -0.21
N ILE A 177 -11.08 -1.90 1.02
CA ILE A 177 -11.76 -1.36 2.21
C ILE A 177 -11.84 0.16 2.09
N THR A 178 -12.98 0.74 2.46
CA THR A 178 -13.21 2.18 2.39
C THR A 178 -13.38 2.81 3.77
N ARG A 179 -12.89 4.05 3.93
CA ARG A 179 -13.09 4.92 5.08
C ARG A 179 -13.41 6.33 4.61
N THR A 180 -14.09 7.11 5.42
CA THR A 180 -14.50 8.46 5.05
C THR A 180 -14.01 9.50 6.05
N CYS A 181 -13.67 10.70 5.53
CA CYS A 181 -13.43 11.90 6.31
C CYS A 181 -14.46 12.96 5.90
N THR A 182 -15.29 13.41 6.84
CA THR A 182 -16.23 14.50 6.60
C THR A 182 -15.51 15.85 6.68
N VAL A 183 -15.61 16.64 5.62
CA VAL A 183 -14.96 17.96 5.52
C VAL A 183 -16.01 19.05 5.50
N THR A 184 -15.94 19.95 6.48
CA THR A 184 -16.76 21.17 6.52
C THR A 184 -15.88 22.35 6.11
N VAL A 185 -16.20 22.99 5.00
CA VAL A 185 -15.49 24.18 4.55
C VAL A 185 -16.29 25.42 4.96
N VAL A 186 -15.63 26.30 5.72
CA VAL A 186 -16.20 27.57 6.19
C VAL A 186 -15.52 28.77 5.53
N PRO A 187 -16.17 29.95 5.50
CA PRO A 187 -15.55 31.15 4.94
C PRO A 187 -14.26 31.53 5.69
N ALA A 188 -13.25 31.99 4.96
CA ALA A 188 -12.07 32.60 5.57
C ALA A 188 -12.44 33.93 6.22
N VAL A 189 -12.02 34.16 7.46
CA VAL A 189 -12.25 35.43 8.16
C VAL A 189 -11.34 36.50 7.55
N LYS A 190 -11.96 37.62 7.13
CA LYS A 190 -11.26 38.80 6.64
C LYS A 190 -11.52 39.97 7.61
N LEU A 191 -10.44 40.62 8.03
CA LEU A 191 -10.47 41.82 8.85
C LEU A 191 -10.05 43.01 8.02
N ARG A 192 -10.85 44.06 8.04
CA ARG A 192 -10.50 45.37 7.49
C ARG A 192 -10.64 46.43 8.57
N LEU A 193 -9.79 47.45 8.50
CA LEU A 193 -9.87 48.61 9.38
C LEU A 193 -10.35 49.83 8.57
N SER A 194 -11.11 50.70 9.20
CA SER A 194 -11.57 51.98 8.60
C SER A 194 -11.59 53.06 9.67
N PRO A 195 -10.92 54.18 9.42
CA PRO A 195 -10.04 54.48 8.28
C PRO A 195 -8.72 53.75 8.38
N VAL A 196 -8.03 53.50 7.25
CA VAL A 196 -6.68 52.87 7.21
C VAL A 196 -5.58 53.88 7.52
N SER A 197 -5.87 55.18 7.36
CA SER A 197 -5.00 56.28 7.79
C SER A 197 -5.87 57.47 8.22
N LYS A 198 -5.38 58.23 9.17
CA LYS A 198 -6.05 59.45 9.67
C LYS A 198 -5.06 60.43 10.28
N ASN A 199 -5.10 61.67 9.86
CA ASN A 199 -4.41 62.75 10.53
C ASN A 199 -5.32 63.35 11.61
N ILE A 200 -4.77 63.55 12.83
CA ILE A 200 -5.48 64.16 13.95
C ILE A 200 -4.60 65.20 14.60
N ALA A 201 -5.20 66.25 15.12
CA ALA A 201 -4.52 67.27 15.91
C ALA A 201 -4.17 66.71 17.29
N LYS A 202 -3.13 67.21 17.93
CA LYS A 202 -2.74 66.84 19.29
C LYS A 202 -3.91 67.03 20.26
N GLY A 203 -4.16 66.03 21.11
CA GLY A 203 -5.26 66.04 22.07
C GLY A 203 -6.62 65.60 21.50
N HIS A 204 -6.73 65.35 20.20
CA HIS A 204 -7.96 64.82 19.60
C HIS A 204 -7.91 63.30 19.47
N SER A 205 -9.08 62.69 19.29
CA SER A 205 -9.21 61.23 19.13
C SER A 205 -10.15 60.92 18.00
N PHE A 206 -10.02 59.68 17.46
CA PHE A 206 -10.98 59.11 16.53
C PHE A 206 -11.09 57.61 16.81
N THR A 207 -12.12 56.96 16.26
CA THR A 207 -12.31 55.52 16.42
C THR A 207 -12.00 54.81 15.11
N ILE A 208 -11.16 53.80 15.18
CA ILE A 208 -10.91 52.85 14.09
C ILE A 208 -12.01 51.79 14.14
N ARG A 209 -12.78 51.68 13.08
CA ARG A 209 -13.79 50.60 12.96
C ARG A 209 -13.13 49.36 12.37
N LYS A 210 -13.37 48.22 12.99
CA LYS A 210 -13.06 46.93 12.37
C LYS A 210 -14.30 46.41 11.63
N ILE A 211 -14.05 45.92 10.43
CA ILE A 211 -15.05 45.29 9.56
C ILE A 211 -14.58 43.84 9.39
N VAL A 212 -15.37 42.91 9.90
CA VAL A 212 -15.08 41.46 9.85
C VAL A 212 -16.04 40.80 8.88
N ALA A 213 -15.54 39.97 8.00
CA ALA A 213 -16.33 39.16 7.10
C ALA A 213 -15.93 37.69 7.24
N PRO A 214 -16.89 36.73 7.34
CA PRO A 214 -18.33 36.96 7.38
C PRO A 214 -18.77 37.66 8.68
N SER A 215 -19.95 38.28 8.70
CA SER A 215 -20.46 39.11 9.80
C SER A 215 -20.64 38.33 11.13
N ASN A 216 -20.80 37.03 11.05
CA ASN A 216 -20.90 36.10 12.20
C ASN A 216 -19.55 35.61 12.70
N ALA A 217 -18.43 36.01 12.11
CA ALA A 217 -17.09 35.64 12.61
C ALA A 217 -16.79 36.36 13.95
N SER A 218 -15.92 35.76 14.76
CA SER A 218 -15.49 36.36 16.01
C SER A 218 -14.91 37.76 15.77
N THR A 219 -15.38 38.73 16.58
CA THR A 219 -14.91 40.10 16.57
C THR A 219 -13.87 40.40 17.64
N ALA A 220 -13.43 39.39 18.39
CA ALA A 220 -12.35 39.53 19.37
C ALA A 220 -11.09 40.11 18.72
N SER A 221 -10.48 41.10 19.33
CA SER A 221 -9.29 41.75 18.81
C SER A 221 -8.51 42.41 19.95
N ASN A 222 -7.20 42.43 19.81
CA ASN A 222 -6.32 43.23 20.67
C ASN A 222 -5.78 44.41 19.88
N TRP A 223 -5.91 45.60 20.48
CA TRP A 223 -5.41 46.84 19.90
C TRP A 223 -4.10 47.22 20.56
N ARG A 224 -3.11 47.61 19.81
CA ARG A 224 -1.84 48.08 20.29
C ARG A 224 -1.28 49.17 19.40
N SER A 225 -0.75 50.25 19.99
CA SER A 225 0.02 51.25 19.28
C SER A 225 1.49 50.78 19.14
N SER A 226 2.07 50.98 17.98
CA SER A 226 3.49 50.77 17.74
C SER A 226 4.38 51.82 18.48
N ASN A 227 3.80 53.01 18.75
CA ASN A 227 4.46 54.07 19.51
C ASN A 227 3.42 54.83 20.38
N SER A 228 3.34 54.39 21.64
CA SER A 228 2.41 54.95 22.62
C SER A 228 2.76 56.40 23.07
N LYS A 229 3.96 56.88 22.77
CA LYS A 229 4.35 58.27 23.00
C LYS A 229 3.72 59.23 22.00
N ILE A 230 3.37 58.74 20.80
CA ILE A 230 2.72 59.49 19.73
C ILE A 230 1.21 59.37 19.83
N ALA A 231 0.71 58.13 19.91
CA ALA A 231 -0.71 57.86 19.99
C ALA A 231 -0.98 56.59 20.81
N THR A 232 -2.03 56.60 21.60
CA THR A 232 -2.52 55.45 22.34
C THR A 232 -3.78 54.92 21.70
N VAL A 233 -4.08 53.63 21.94
CA VAL A 233 -5.34 53.03 21.50
C VAL A 233 -5.94 52.21 22.63
N ASN A 234 -7.23 52.32 22.87
CA ASN A 234 -7.92 51.51 23.87
C ASN A 234 -8.51 50.24 23.26
N ALA A 235 -9.11 49.37 24.11
CA ALA A 235 -9.72 48.10 23.69
C ALA A 235 -10.85 48.24 22.64
N ASN A 236 -11.42 49.45 22.47
CA ASN A 236 -12.47 49.74 21.53
C ASN A 236 -11.96 50.39 20.23
N GLY A 237 -10.63 50.49 20.06
CA GLY A 237 -10.04 51.07 18.83
C GLY A 237 -10.02 52.59 18.79
N LYS A 238 -10.22 53.25 19.93
CA LYS A 238 -10.16 54.71 20.07
C LYS A 238 -8.82 55.19 20.57
#